data_bd0561d80dccf986e8cab4ce939316f4
#
_entry.id   bd0561d80dccf986e8cab4ce939316f4
#
_cell.length_a   1.000
_cell.length_b   1.000
_cell.length_c   1.000
_cell.angle_alpha   90.00
_cell.angle_beta   90.00
_cell.angle_gamma   90.00
#
_symmetry.space_group_name_H-M   'P 1'
#
loop_
_entity.id
_entity.type
_entity.pdbx_description
1 polymer ?
#
loop_
_entity_poly.entity_id
_entity_poly.type
_entity_poly.pdbx_seq_one_letter_code
_entity_poly.pdbx_strand_id
1 'polypeptide(L)'
;MRLKDVEDVSQLTPAMQQYANLKKNNESSLLFFRMGDFYELFFDDAIITAKELNITLTKRGKILNESIPMCGIPFPVSYTHLTLPTIYSV
;
A
#
# COMPACT_ATOMS: atom_id res chain seq x y z
N MET A 1 3.61 10.70 3.25
CA MET A 1 2.87 10.35 4.48
C MET A 1 3.01 8.88 4.75
N ARG A 2 3.28 8.51 5.99
CA ARG A 2 3.36 7.11 6.41
C ARG A 2 2.10 6.74 7.17
N LEU A 3 1.76 5.46 7.15
CA LEU A 3 0.56 5.00 7.84
C LEU A 3 0.56 5.36 9.32
N LYS A 4 1.72 5.25 9.98
CA LYS A 4 1.83 5.57 11.41
C LYS A 4 1.63 7.05 11.73
N ASP A 5 1.64 7.92 10.70
CA ASP A 5 1.36 9.34 10.88
C ASP A 5 -0.14 9.64 10.91
N VAL A 6 -0.97 8.64 10.63
CA VAL A 6 -2.43 8.78 10.67
C VAL A 6 -2.90 8.53 12.08
N GLU A 7 -3.34 9.58 12.76
CA GLU A 7 -3.78 9.50 14.15
C GLU A 7 -5.17 8.90 14.29
N ASP A 8 -6.04 9.15 13.32
CA ASP A 8 -7.41 8.68 13.36
C ASP A 8 -7.74 7.90 12.10
N VAL A 9 -7.75 6.57 12.23
CA VAL A 9 -8.01 5.66 11.11
C VAL A 9 -9.41 5.86 10.52
N SER A 10 -10.36 6.40 11.31
CA SER A 10 -11.71 6.64 10.81
C SER A 10 -11.77 7.69 9.70
N GLN A 11 -10.71 8.50 9.55
CA GLN A 11 -10.61 9.47 8.46
C GLN A 11 -10.30 8.81 7.12
N LEU A 12 -9.88 7.55 7.14
CA LEU A 12 -9.60 6.79 5.92
C LEU A 12 -10.89 6.24 5.33
N THR A 13 -10.89 5.98 4.02
CA THR A 13 -11.99 5.26 3.39
C THR A 13 -12.08 3.84 3.96
N PRO A 14 -13.24 3.16 3.81
CA PRO A 14 -13.36 1.77 4.31
C PRO A 14 -12.27 0.84 3.78
N ALA A 15 -11.93 0.95 2.49
CA ALA A 15 -10.86 0.13 1.92
C ALA A 15 -9.51 0.43 2.58
N MET A 16 -9.21 1.70 2.81
CA MET A 16 -7.97 2.09 3.46
C MET A 16 -7.93 1.68 4.92
N GLN A 17 -9.07 1.68 5.60
CA GLN A 17 -9.14 1.18 6.97
C GLN A 17 -8.82 -0.31 7.03
N GLN A 18 -9.33 -1.06 6.06
CA GLN A 18 -9.05 -2.50 5.96
C GLN A 18 -7.56 -2.73 5.71
N TYR A 19 -6.97 -1.95 4.81
CA TYR A 19 -5.53 -2.00 4.56
C TYR A 19 -4.74 -1.72 5.84
N ALA A 20 -5.11 -0.67 6.57
CA ALA A 20 -4.42 -0.29 7.79
C ALA A 20 -4.47 -1.39 8.85
N ASN A 21 -5.62 -2.06 8.99
CA ASN A 21 -5.76 -3.15 9.94
C ASN A 21 -4.88 -4.34 9.59
N LEU A 22 -4.81 -4.69 8.30
CA LEU A 22 -3.95 -5.77 7.84
C LEU A 22 -2.47 -5.41 8.03
N LYS A 23 -2.10 -4.18 7.69
CA LYS A 23 -0.71 -3.74 7.79
C LYS A 23 -0.23 -3.69 9.24
N LYS A 24 -1.11 -3.35 10.16
CA LYS A 24 -0.79 -3.30 11.59
C LYS A 24 -0.21 -4.61 12.11
N ASN A 25 -0.69 -5.73 11.58
CA ASN A 25 -0.24 -7.05 11.99
C ASN A 25 0.92 -7.57 11.14
N ASN A 26 1.36 -6.81 10.14
CA ASN A 26 2.37 -7.24 9.17
C ASN A 26 3.29 -6.09 8.79
N GLU A 27 3.74 -5.34 9.78
CA GLU A 27 4.48 -4.09 9.54
C GLU A 27 5.78 -4.27 8.77
N SER A 28 6.45 -5.41 8.94
CA SER A 28 7.73 -5.66 8.29
C SER A 28 7.61 -6.26 6.89
N SER A 29 6.38 -6.52 6.43
CA SER A 29 6.13 -7.11 5.11
C SER A 29 5.48 -6.09 4.18
N LEU A 30 5.76 -6.20 2.89
CA LEU A 30 5.03 -5.43 1.88
C LEU A 30 3.64 -6.03 1.73
N LEU A 31 2.60 -5.20 1.81
CA LEU A 31 1.23 -5.67 1.70
C LEU A 31 0.69 -5.35 0.30
N PHE A 32 0.49 -6.39 -0.50
CA PHE A 32 -0.17 -6.31 -1.79
C PHE A 32 -1.67 -6.46 -1.56
N PHE A 33 -2.38 -5.34 -1.56
CA PHE A 33 -3.80 -5.31 -1.25
C PHE A 33 -4.64 -5.45 -2.52
N ARG A 34 -5.44 -6.52 -2.61
CA ARG A 34 -6.21 -6.81 -3.82
C ARG A 34 -7.38 -5.84 -3.98
N MET A 35 -7.40 -5.14 -5.12
CA MET A 35 -8.47 -4.21 -5.48
C MET A 35 -8.88 -4.50 -6.93
N GLY A 36 -9.91 -5.34 -7.12
CA GLY A 36 -10.35 -5.73 -8.45
C GLY A 36 -9.25 -6.49 -9.21
N ASP A 37 -8.85 -5.96 -10.36
CA ASP A 37 -7.84 -6.59 -11.20
C ASP A 37 -6.42 -6.15 -10.87
N PHE A 38 -6.24 -5.43 -9.77
CA PHE A 38 -4.94 -4.91 -9.37
C PHE A 38 -4.64 -5.26 -7.93
N TYR A 39 -3.34 -5.30 -7.63
CA TYR A 39 -2.87 -5.14 -6.26
C TYR A 39 -2.45 -3.70 -6.10
N GLU A 40 -2.85 -3.09 -4.99
CA GLU A 40 -2.47 -1.71 -4.65
C GLU A 40 -1.66 -1.71 -3.37
N LEU A 41 -0.63 -0.87 -3.35
CA LEU A 41 0.18 -0.65 -2.17
C LEU A 41 0.09 0.82 -1.80
N PHE A 42 0.17 1.10 -0.50
CA PHE A 42 -0.02 2.44 0.03
C PHE A 42 1.07 2.81 1.01
N PHE A 43 1.25 4.10 1.24
CA PHE A 43 2.19 4.65 2.22
C PHE A 43 3.62 4.18 1.92
N ASP A 44 4.37 3.76 2.94
CA ASP A 44 5.77 3.36 2.77
C ASP A 44 5.92 2.17 1.82
N ASP A 45 5.00 1.22 1.86
CA ASP A 45 5.05 0.06 0.97
C ASP A 45 4.98 0.48 -0.50
N ALA A 46 4.15 1.48 -0.82
CA ALA A 46 4.05 2.01 -2.17
C ALA A 46 5.37 2.65 -2.60
N ILE A 47 5.98 3.42 -1.73
CA ILE A 47 7.23 4.11 -2.02
C ILE A 47 8.35 3.09 -2.27
N ILE A 48 8.48 2.11 -1.39
CA ILE A 48 9.50 1.07 -1.50
C ILE A 48 9.30 0.26 -2.78
N THR A 49 8.08 -0.20 -3.04
CA THR A 49 7.77 -1.05 -4.18
C THR A 49 7.95 -0.30 -5.50
N ALA A 50 7.49 0.95 -5.57
CA ALA A 50 7.66 1.75 -6.76
C ALA A 50 9.12 1.92 -7.12
N LYS A 51 9.97 2.14 -6.10
CA LYS A 51 11.41 2.29 -6.30
C LYS A 51 12.07 0.99 -6.74
N GLU A 52 11.76 -0.12 -6.06
CA GLU A 52 12.39 -1.40 -6.36
C GLU A 52 11.97 -1.97 -7.72
N LEU A 53 10.72 -1.79 -8.10
CA LEU A 53 10.19 -2.30 -9.36
C LEU A 53 10.24 -1.28 -10.49
N ASN A 54 10.67 -0.07 -10.20
CA ASN A 54 10.73 1.02 -11.17
C ASN A 54 9.37 1.28 -11.83
N ILE A 55 8.33 1.33 -11.00
CA ILE A 55 6.97 1.63 -11.47
C ILE A 55 6.54 2.98 -10.92
N THR A 56 5.48 3.53 -11.50
CA THR A 56 5.00 4.87 -11.17
C THR A 56 4.39 4.92 -9.79
N LEU A 57 4.83 5.87 -8.98
CA LEU A 57 4.21 6.20 -7.71
C LEU A 57 3.13 7.25 -7.98
N THR A 58 1.89 6.97 -7.55
CA THR A 58 0.78 7.88 -7.72
C THR A 58 0.21 8.30 -6.37
N LYS A 59 -0.97 8.87 -6.37
CA LYS A 59 -1.63 9.37 -5.16
C LYS A 59 -3.06 8.88 -5.12
N ARG A 60 -3.55 8.56 -3.92
CA ARG A 60 -4.94 8.16 -3.74
C ARG A 60 -5.54 8.93 -2.56
N GLY A 61 -6.28 10.00 -2.89
CA GLY A 61 -6.93 10.80 -1.88
C GLY A 61 -5.95 11.56 -1.00
N LYS A 62 -6.47 12.19 0.02
CA LYS A 62 -5.70 13.00 0.96
C LYS A 62 -6.21 12.79 2.37
N ILE A 63 -5.30 12.94 3.32
CA ILE A 63 -5.64 13.04 4.73
C ILE A 63 -4.78 14.15 5.32
N LEU A 64 -5.39 15.06 6.10
CA LEU A 64 -4.71 16.22 6.69
C LEU A 64 -3.93 17.03 5.64
N ASN A 65 -4.52 17.19 4.45
CA ASN A 65 -3.94 17.91 3.31
C ASN A 65 -2.69 17.26 2.69
N GLU A 66 -2.33 16.06 3.13
CA GLU A 66 -1.24 15.30 2.53
C GLU A 66 -1.80 14.19 1.67
N SER A 67 -1.21 14.00 0.49
CA SER A 67 -1.60 12.93 -0.41
C SER A 67 -1.11 11.58 0.09
N ILE A 68 -1.92 10.54 -0.09
CA ILE A 68 -1.54 9.18 0.26
C ILE A 68 -0.79 8.58 -0.94
N PRO A 69 0.50 8.20 -0.78
CA PRO A 69 1.22 7.58 -1.89
C PRO A 69 0.66 6.20 -2.19
N MET A 70 0.58 5.85 -3.47
CA MET A 70 0.02 4.59 -3.92
C MET A 70 0.72 4.11 -5.18
N CYS A 71 0.87 2.80 -5.34
CA CYS A 71 1.22 2.22 -6.62
C CYS A 71 0.34 1.00 -6.88
N GLY A 72 0.06 0.74 -8.15
CA GLY A 72 -0.80 -0.35 -8.58
C GLY A 72 -0.04 -1.35 -9.43
N ILE A 73 -0.31 -2.63 -9.22
CA ILE A 73 0.33 -3.72 -9.94
C ILE A 73 -0.77 -4.62 -10.49
N PRO A 74 -0.80 -4.87 -11.82
CA PRO A 74 -1.83 -5.73 -12.40
C PRO A 74 -1.81 -7.14 -11.82
N PHE A 75 -2.99 -7.71 -11.63
CA PHE A 75 -3.13 -9.11 -11.26
C PHE A 75 -3.36 -9.93 -12.55
N PRO A 76 -2.73 -11.11 -12.69
CA PRO A 76 -1.77 -11.73 -11.79
C PRO A 76 -0.37 -11.12 -11.93
N VAL A 77 0.40 -11.15 -10.84
CA VAL A 77 1.75 -10.64 -10.83
C VAL A 77 2.73 -11.70 -10.35
N SER A 78 3.98 -11.58 -10.81
CA SER A 78 5.05 -12.46 -10.36
C SER A 78 6.33 -11.62 -10.31
N TYR A 79 6.64 -11.09 -9.14
CA TYR A 79 7.87 -10.35 -8.92
C TYR A 79 8.73 -11.11 -7.92
N THR A 80 9.96 -11.44 -8.33
CA THR A 80 10.86 -12.25 -7.52
C THR A 80 12.03 -11.46 -6.94
N HIS A 81 12.13 -10.17 -7.28
CA HIS A 81 13.29 -9.36 -6.89
C HIS A 81 12.99 -8.34 -5.78
N LEU A 82 11.85 -8.45 -5.11
CA LEU A 82 11.55 -7.61 -3.95
C LEU A 82 12.39 -8.09 -2.76
N THR A 83 13.02 -7.14 -2.06
CA THR A 83 13.94 -7.46 -0.97
C THR A 83 13.24 -7.75 0.35
N LEU A 84 12.04 -7.22 0.55
CA LEU A 84 11.29 -7.43 1.78
C LEU A 84 10.27 -8.56 1.63
N PRO A 85 9.94 -9.23 2.75
CA PRO A 85 8.84 -10.22 2.72
C PRO A 85 7.57 -9.57 2.20
N THR A 86 6.79 -10.35 1.46
CA THR A 86 5.58 -9.85 0.81
C THR A 86 4.39 -10.73 1.21
N ILE A 87 3.26 -10.08 1.53
CA ILE A 87 2.00 -10.77 1.76
C ILE A 87 0.96 -10.26 0.78
N TYR A 88 0.00 -11.11 0.46
CA TYR A 88 -1.07 -10.77 -0.48
C TYR A 88 -2.40 -10.88 0.24
N SER A 89 -3.21 -9.84 0.16
CA SER A 89 -4.60 -9.94 0.60
C SER A 89 -5.41 -10.70 -0.47
N VAL A 90 -6.46 -11.31 -0.07
CA VAL A 90 -7.31 -12.09 -0.97
C VAL A 90 -8.50 -11.26 -1.40
#